data_0923434f65b529a7dcaced17a9dd622e
#
_entry.id   0923434f65b529a7dcaced17a9dd622e
#
_cell.length_a   1.000
_cell.length_b   1.000
_cell.length_c   1.000
_cell.angle_alpha   90.00
_cell.angle_beta   90.00
_cell.angle_gamma   90.00
#
_symmetry.space_group_name_H-M   'P 1'
#
loop_
_entity.id
_entity.type
_entity.pdbx_description
1 polymer ?
#
loop_
_entity_poly.entity_id
_entity_poly.type
_entity_poly.pdbx_seq_one_letter_code
_entity_poly.pdbx_strand_id
1 'polypeptide(L)'
;NFPYNINKTSIDKEDIFIAYSFGVYYLNKFLSENQDLVYEKAIGINGLPETIGKFGINEKMFNMTLETLNKENLEKFLLNMDIDESFGRANKTLEEAKYELQYFKDNYKAIPNCIDFYYIGKNDRIIPANKVEKYCQNNKITYELIACGHYPFSYFNDFKDIINIREENKNEF
;
A
#
# COMPACT_ATOMS: atom_id res chain seq x y z
N ASN A 1 -0.73 8.26 12.78
CA ASN A 1 0.16 9.40 13.00
C ASN A 1 1.28 9.39 11.97
N PHE A 2 1.56 10.53 11.39
CA PHE A 2 2.62 10.69 10.42
C PHE A 2 3.76 11.53 11.03
N PRO A 3 5.07 11.18 10.84
CA PRO A 3 5.56 9.97 10.17
C PRO A 3 5.18 8.69 10.96
N TYR A 4 5.00 7.58 10.22
CA TYR A 4 4.61 6.31 10.83
C TYR A 4 5.70 5.78 11.77
N ASN A 5 5.31 5.45 13.00
CA ASN A 5 6.20 4.88 14.00
C ASN A 5 5.57 3.58 14.54
N ILE A 6 6.26 2.47 14.36
CA ILE A 6 5.84 1.13 14.83
C ILE A 6 6.64 0.80 16.07
N ASN A 7 5.95 0.45 17.16
CA ASN A 7 6.60 0.07 18.42
C ASN A 7 7.02 -1.41 18.39
N LYS A 8 8.32 -1.66 18.37
CA LYS A 8 8.91 -3.00 18.34
C LYS A 8 8.62 -3.86 19.60
N THR A 9 8.46 -3.25 20.75
CA THR A 9 8.40 -3.97 22.02
C THR A 9 7.12 -4.77 22.24
N SER A 10 6.13 -4.58 21.37
CA SER A 10 4.83 -5.27 21.43
C SER A 10 4.65 -6.32 20.32
N ILE A 11 5.68 -6.60 19.52
CA ILE A 11 5.59 -7.52 18.39
C ILE A 11 6.01 -8.93 18.85
N ASP A 12 5.19 -9.92 18.49
CA ASP A 12 5.51 -11.33 18.72
C ASP A 12 5.32 -12.20 17.47
N LYS A 13 5.67 -13.48 17.59
CA LYS A 13 5.69 -14.43 16.48
C LYS A 13 4.32 -14.74 15.84
N GLU A 14 3.23 -14.39 16.51
CA GLU A 14 1.86 -14.62 16.04
C GLU A 14 1.25 -13.37 15.41
N ASP A 15 1.99 -12.25 15.39
CA ASP A 15 1.51 -11.02 14.81
C ASP A 15 1.49 -11.08 13.27
N ILE A 16 0.40 -10.58 12.70
CA ILE A 16 0.24 -10.39 11.25
C ILE A 16 0.20 -8.89 10.96
N PHE A 17 1.11 -8.45 10.13
CA PHE A 17 1.12 -7.07 9.63
C PHE A 17 0.24 -6.94 8.40
N ILE A 18 -0.66 -5.96 8.41
CA ILE A 18 -1.47 -5.59 7.25
C ILE A 18 -1.18 -4.14 6.90
N ALA A 19 -0.77 -3.89 5.68
CA ALA A 19 -0.45 -2.55 5.21
C ALA A 19 -1.18 -2.24 3.89
N TYR A 20 -1.64 -1.01 3.74
CA TYR A 20 -2.38 -0.52 2.59
C TYR A 20 -1.70 0.68 1.93
N SER A 21 -1.65 0.71 0.61
CA SER A 21 -1.15 1.83 -0.19
C SER A 21 0.27 2.25 0.23
N PHE A 22 0.52 3.53 0.57
CA PHE A 22 1.82 3.99 1.09
C PHE A 22 2.26 3.28 2.38
N GLY A 23 1.31 2.76 3.16
CA GLY A 23 1.61 1.95 4.33
C GLY A 23 2.44 0.72 4.01
N VAL A 24 2.31 0.15 2.81
CA VAL A 24 3.13 -0.99 2.36
C VAL A 24 4.61 -0.60 2.28
N TYR A 25 4.94 0.58 1.76
CA TYR A 25 6.32 1.08 1.77
C TYR A 25 6.86 1.24 3.19
N TYR A 26 6.09 1.85 4.09
CA TYR A 26 6.53 2.08 5.46
C TYR A 26 6.68 0.79 6.27
N LEU A 27 5.75 -0.15 6.10
CA LEU A 27 5.89 -1.50 6.69
C LEU A 27 7.14 -2.19 6.16
N ASN A 28 7.33 -2.19 4.85
CA ASN A 28 8.50 -2.80 4.22
C ASN A 28 9.81 -2.18 4.71
N LYS A 29 9.85 -0.85 4.85
CA LYS A 29 10.98 -0.13 5.42
C LYS A 29 11.24 -0.57 6.85
N PHE A 30 10.20 -0.58 7.69
CA PHE A 30 10.29 -1.02 9.08
C PHE A 30 10.86 -2.45 9.18
N LEU A 31 10.33 -3.39 8.41
CA LEU A 31 10.80 -4.78 8.41
C LEU A 31 12.25 -4.89 7.89
N SER A 32 12.62 -4.14 6.87
CA SER A 32 14.00 -4.14 6.34
C SER A 32 15.04 -3.60 7.33
N GLU A 33 14.64 -2.66 8.19
CA GLU A 33 15.46 -2.08 9.25
C GLU A 33 15.47 -2.93 10.54
N ASN A 34 14.63 -3.97 10.61
CA ASN A 34 14.41 -4.79 11.81
C ASN A 34 14.33 -6.28 11.47
N GLN A 35 15.38 -6.79 10.82
CA GLN A 35 15.44 -8.17 10.32
C GLN A 35 15.49 -9.24 11.43
N ASP A 36 15.67 -8.84 12.67
CA ASP A 36 15.61 -9.69 13.87
C ASP A 36 14.19 -9.95 14.37
N LEU A 37 13.19 -9.24 13.85
CA LEU A 37 11.80 -9.45 14.23
C LEU A 37 11.28 -10.81 13.75
N VAL A 38 10.57 -11.47 14.64
CA VAL A 38 9.81 -12.69 14.34
C VAL A 38 8.32 -12.34 14.37
N TYR A 39 7.64 -12.59 13.28
CA TYR A 39 6.20 -12.36 13.09
C TYR A 39 5.63 -13.47 12.20
N GLU A 40 4.31 -13.62 12.15
CA GLU A 40 3.69 -14.65 11.34
C GLU A 40 3.71 -14.32 9.84
N LYS A 41 3.25 -13.11 9.49
CA LYS A 41 3.10 -12.71 8.08
C LYS A 41 3.02 -11.18 7.90
N ALA A 42 3.50 -10.71 6.76
CA ALA A 42 3.31 -9.34 6.30
C ALA A 42 2.49 -9.32 5.00
N ILE A 43 1.33 -8.65 5.02
CA ILE A 43 0.38 -8.57 3.91
C ILE A 43 0.33 -7.13 3.38
N GLY A 44 0.57 -6.97 2.08
CA GLY A 44 0.42 -5.71 1.37
C GLY A 44 -0.89 -5.67 0.58
N ILE A 45 -1.59 -4.53 0.61
CA ILE A 45 -2.82 -4.31 -0.14
C ILE A 45 -2.67 -3.05 -0.98
N ASN A 46 -2.82 -3.17 -2.30
CA ASN A 46 -2.81 -2.06 -3.24
C ASN A 46 -1.66 -1.07 -3.01
N GLY A 47 -0.46 -1.59 -2.77
CA GLY A 47 0.75 -0.83 -2.53
C GLY A 47 1.99 -1.66 -2.85
N LEU A 48 3.15 -1.01 -2.91
CA LEU A 48 4.43 -1.66 -3.19
C LEU A 48 5.56 -0.98 -2.41
N PRO A 49 6.65 -1.72 -2.07
CA PRO A 49 7.90 -1.10 -1.64
C PRO A 49 8.47 -0.15 -2.70
N GLU A 50 8.37 -0.51 -3.99
CA GLU A 50 8.68 0.39 -5.12
C GLU A 50 7.47 1.28 -5.43
N THR A 51 7.08 2.13 -4.48
CA THR A 51 5.92 3.02 -4.62
C THR A 51 6.11 4.02 -5.75
N ILE A 52 7.32 4.57 -5.93
CA ILE A 52 7.69 5.43 -7.06
C ILE A 52 8.68 4.65 -7.93
N GLY A 53 8.36 4.46 -9.20
CA GLY A 53 9.24 3.76 -10.11
C GLY A 53 8.53 2.96 -11.19
N LYS A 54 9.19 1.93 -11.67
CA LYS A 54 8.73 1.11 -12.81
C LYS A 54 7.42 0.39 -12.52
N PHE A 55 7.29 -0.19 -11.32
CA PHE A 55 6.14 -1.00 -10.93
C PHE A 55 5.08 -0.21 -10.14
N GLY A 56 5.47 0.88 -9.54
CA GLY A 56 4.59 1.77 -8.81
C GLY A 56 4.08 2.95 -9.63
N ILE A 57 3.96 4.09 -8.98
CA ILE A 57 3.58 5.36 -9.58
C ILE A 57 4.77 5.88 -10.40
N ASN A 58 4.53 6.28 -11.63
CA ASN A 58 5.58 6.90 -12.44
C ASN A 58 6.06 8.20 -11.77
N GLU A 59 7.38 8.40 -11.66
CA GLU A 59 7.97 9.54 -10.96
C GLU A 59 7.49 10.89 -11.51
N LYS A 60 7.36 11.02 -12.85
CA LYS A 60 6.83 12.23 -13.46
C LYS A 60 5.38 12.50 -13.05
N MET A 61 4.55 11.47 -12.95
CA MET A 61 3.16 11.60 -12.50
C MET A 61 3.10 11.95 -11.02
N PHE A 62 3.95 11.35 -10.19
CA PHE A 62 4.03 11.69 -8.78
C PHE A 62 4.40 13.17 -8.57
N ASN A 63 5.44 13.64 -9.26
CA ASN A 63 5.88 15.03 -9.22
C ASN A 63 4.78 15.98 -9.69
N MET A 64 4.12 15.66 -10.80
CA MET A 64 3.01 16.46 -11.31
C MET A 64 1.85 16.53 -10.31
N THR A 65 1.50 15.42 -9.66
CA THR A 65 0.46 15.41 -8.62
C THR A 65 0.85 16.33 -7.46
N LEU A 66 2.08 16.26 -6.98
CA LEU A 66 2.58 17.11 -5.89
C LEU A 66 2.56 18.60 -6.26
N GLU A 67 3.02 18.95 -7.47
CA GLU A 67 3.09 20.32 -7.97
C GLU A 67 1.70 20.94 -8.20
N THR A 68 0.77 20.15 -8.71
CA THR A 68 -0.58 20.61 -9.06
C THR A 68 -1.64 20.35 -7.98
N LEU A 69 -1.23 19.81 -6.82
CA LEU A 69 -2.18 19.47 -5.76
C LEU A 69 -2.89 20.72 -5.25
N ASN A 70 -4.19 20.73 -5.46
CA ASN A 70 -5.13 21.72 -4.96
C ASN A 70 -6.41 20.99 -4.51
N LYS A 71 -7.38 21.72 -3.99
CA LYS A 71 -8.62 21.12 -3.48
C LYS A 71 -9.36 20.28 -4.53
N GLU A 72 -9.46 20.78 -5.77
CA GLU A 72 -10.15 20.09 -6.86
C GLU A 72 -9.41 18.81 -7.26
N ASN A 73 -8.08 18.85 -7.39
CA ASN A 73 -7.28 17.69 -7.75
C ASN A 73 -7.21 16.66 -6.62
N LEU A 74 -7.26 17.09 -5.36
CA LEU A 74 -7.38 16.20 -4.22
C LEU A 74 -8.73 15.44 -4.26
N GLU A 75 -9.84 16.12 -4.55
CA GLU A 75 -11.15 15.48 -4.72
C GLU A 75 -11.14 14.45 -5.86
N LYS A 76 -10.54 14.80 -7.02
CA LYS A 76 -10.38 13.85 -8.14
C LYS A 76 -9.53 12.63 -7.75
N PHE A 77 -8.48 12.85 -6.97
CA PHE A 77 -7.64 11.75 -6.48
C PHE A 77 -8.44 10.81 -5.57
N LEU A 78 -9.22 11.36 -4.63
CA LEU A 78 -10.07 10.57 -3.74
C LEU A 78 -11.14 9.77 -4.51
N LEU A 79 -11.74 10.36 -5.55
CA LEU A 79 -12.65 9.65 -6.45
C LEU A 79 -11.96 8.51 -7.21
N ASN A 80 -10.70 8.69 -7.63
CA ASN A 80 -9.93 7.63 -8.27
C ASN A 80 -9.52 6.51 -7.32
N MET A 81 -9.52 6.76 -6.02
CA MET A 81 -9.29 5.73 -5.00
C MET A 81 -10.52 4.85 -4.77
N ASP A 82 -11.69 5.18 -5.35
CA ASP A 82 -12.97 4.52 -5.11
C ASP A 82 -13.37 4.48 -3.61
N ILE A 83 -13.03 5.54 -2.87
CA ILE A 83 -13.42 5.67 -1.46
C ILE A 83 -14.92 5.95 -1.39
N ASP A 84 -15.63 5.07 -0.70
CA ASP A 84 -17.05 5.26 -0.38
C ASP A 84 -17.20 6.44 0.59
N GLU A 85 -18.14 7.36 0.28
CA GLU A 85 -18.42 8.53 1.13
C GLU A 85 -18.87 8.15 2.55
N SER A 86 -19.40 6.93 2.73
CA SER A 86 -19.83 6.42 4.04
C SER A 86 -18.64 6.18 5.00
N PHE A 87 -17.43 6.03 4.50
CA PHE A 87 -16.22 5.78 5.29
C PHE A 87 -15.54 7.02 5.86
N GLY A 88 -16.22 8.13 5.91
CA GLY A 88 -15.70 9.35 6.54
C GLY A 88 -14.30 9.73 6.05
N ARG A 89 -14.20 10.80 5.29
CA ARG A 89 -12.90 11.32 4.85
C ARG A 89 -12.08 11.72 6.07
N ALA A 90 -10.80 11.34 6.10
CA ALA A 90 -9.89 11.90 7.08
C ALA A 90 -9.93 13.43 6.99
N ASN A 91 -10.10 14.11 8.13
CA ASN A 91 -10.08 15.57 8.21
C ASN A 91 -8.64 16.08 8.00
N LYS A 92 -8.11 15.90 6.78
CA LYS A 92 -6.80 16.39 6.38
C LYS A 92 -6.95 17.69 5.62
N THR A 93 -6.17 18.67 5.99
CA THR A 93 -6.02 19.89 5.22
C THR A 93 -5.21 19.64 3.93
N LEU A 94 -5.35 20.52 2.96
CA LEU A 94 -4.55 20.44 1.73
C LEU A 94 -3.05 20.56 2.01
N GLU A 95 -2.68 21.40 2.98
CA GLU A 95 -1.30 21.60 3.42
C GLU A 95 -0.71 20.33 4.03
N GLU A 96 -1.47 19.62 4.86
CA GLU A 96 -1.06 18.33 5.42
C GLU A 96 -0.89 17.27 4.32
N ALA A 97 -1.79 17.21 3.35
CA ALA A 97 -1.67 16.30 2.22
C ALA A 97 -0.42 16.61 1.37
N LYS A 98 -0.14 17.87 1.09
CA LYS A 98 1.08 18.30 0.38
C LYS A 98 2.34 17.95 1.17
N TYR A 99 2.33 18.21 2.46
CA TYR A 99 3.46 17.90 3.34
C TYR A 99 3.77 16.40 3.34
N GLU A 100 2.75 15.56 3.44
CA GLU A 100 2.96 14.09 3.41
C GLU A 100 3.56 13.61 2.09
N LEU A 101 3.04 14.09 0.96
CA LEU A 101 3.57 13.73 -0.36
C LEU A 101 5.01 14.22 -0.54
N GLN A 102 5.31 15.45 -0.12
CA GLN A 102 6.66 16.00 -0.19
C GLN A 102 7.62 15.22 0.72
N TYR A 103 7.20 14.97 1.97
CA TYR A 103 8.00 14.18 2.90
C TYR A 103 8.25 12.76 2.36
N PHE A 104 7.23 12.13 1.79
CA PHE A 104 7.39 10.81 1.17
C PHE A 104 8.43 10.86 0.05
N LYS A 105 8.32 11.81 -0.86
CA LYS A 105 9.26 11.99 -1.97
C LYS A 105 10.71 12.19 -1.48
N ASP A 106 10.91 13.10 -0.52
CA ASP A 106 12.24 13.47 -0.04
C ASP A 106 12.93 12.35 0.75
N ASN A 107 12.14 11.43 1.33
CA ASN A 107 12.63 10.32 2.13
C ASN A 107 12.50 8.96 1.44
N TYR A 108 11.97 8.93 0.21
CA TYR A 108 11.79 7.69 -0.53
C TYR A 108 13.13 7.09 -0.97
N LYS A 109 13.28 5.79 -0.74
CA LYS A 109 14.40 4.99 -1.22
C LYS A 109 13.88 3.64 -1.67
N ALA A 110 14.38 3.13 -2.79
CA ALA A 110 14.11 1.75 -3.19
C ALA A 110 14.67 0.79 -2.14
N ILE A 111 13.82 -0.12 -1.67
CA ILE A 111 14.13 -1.09 -0.61
C ILE A 111 13.74 -2.49 -1.11
N PRO A 112 14.55 -3.54 -0.85
CA PRO A 112 14.17 -4.92 -1.14
C PRO A 112 12.84 -5.29 -0.47
N ASN A 113 12.10 -6.22 -1.09
CA ASN A 113 10.80 -6.63 -0.55
C ASN A 113 10.93 -7.46 0.72
N CYS A 114 10.13 -7.12 1.73
CA CYS A 114 9.95 -7.88 2.97
C CYS A 114 8.47 -8.29 3.18
N ILE A 115 7.60 -8.06 2.19
CA ILE A 115 6.17 -8.41 2.25
C ILE A 115 5.99 -9.83 1.70
N ASP A 116 5.24 -10.65 2.41
CA ASP A 116 5.07 -12.08 2.09
C ASP A 116 3.94 -12.34 1.09
N PHE A 117 2.91 -11.49 1.11
CA PHE A 117 1.72 -11.68 0.29
C PHE A 117 1.08 -10.35 -0.13
N TYR A 118 0.49 -10.32 -1.33
CA TYR A 118 -0.21 -9.14 -1.83
C TYR A 118 -1.66 -9.41 -2.22
N TYR A 119 -2.57 -8.55 -1.79
CA TYR A 119 -3.86 -8.36 -2.44
C TYR A 119 -3.76 -7.22 -3.45
N ILE A 120 -4.24 -7.48 -4.68
CA ILE A 120 -4.14 -6.54 -5.79
C ILE A 120 -5.53 -6.26 -6.34
N GLY A 121 -5.97 -5.01 -6.23
CA GLY A 121 -7.25 -4.57 -6.78
C GLY A 121 -7.23 -4.55 -8.31
N LYS A 122 -8.08 -5.35 -8.95
CA LYS A 122 -8.17 -5.44 -10.43
C LYS A 122 -8.46 -4.11 -11.11
N ASN A 123 -9.19 -3.24 -10.43
CA ASN A 123 -9.66 -1.95 -10.94
C ASN A 123 -8.91 -0.76 -10.31
N ASP A 124 -7.73 -1.00 -9.71
CA ASP A 124 -6.93 0.05 -9.09
C ASP A 124 -6.48 1.08 -10.15
N ARG A 125 -6.92 2.35 -9.97
CA ARG A 125 -6.60 3.48 -10.86
C ARG A 125 -5.39 4.28 -10.38
N ILE A 126 -4.88 4.00 -9.19
CA ILE A 126 -3.69 4.66 -8.62
C ILE A 126 -2.43 3.88 -8.97
N ILE A 127 -2.44 2.57 -8.69
CA ILE A 127 -1.35 1.65 -9.05
C ILE A 127 -1.95 0.52 -9.89
N PRO A 128 -1.79 0.54 -11.22
CA PRO A 128 -2.40 -0.45 -12.10
C PRO A 128 -2.02 -1.89 -11.73
N ALA A 129 -3.03 -2.76 -11.61
CA ALA A 129 -2.88 -4.16 -11.20
C ALA A 129 -1.76 -4.89 -11.95
N ASN A 130 -1.68 -4.73 -13.28
CA ASN A 130 -0.68 -5.39 -14.10
C ASN A 130 0.77 -5.00 -13.76
N LYS A 131 1.00 -3.86 -13.12
CA LYS A 131 2.33 -3.46 -12.65
C LYS A 131 2.68 -4.19 -11.34
N VAL A 132 1.72 -4.28 -10.42
CA VAL A 132 1.88 -4.98 -9.15
C VAL A 132 2.07 -6.48 -9.39
N GLU A 133 1.26 -7.08 -10.29
CA GLU A 133 1.43 -8.47 -10.73
C GLU A 133 2.84 -8.73 -11.25
N LYS A 134 3.34 -7.89 -12.17
CA LYS A 134 4.72 -8.02 -12.68
C LYS A 134 5.78 -7.86 -11.59
N TYR A 135 5.53 -7.00 -10.62
CA TYR A 135 6.42 -6.88 -9.47
C TYR A 135 6.44 -8.19 -8.67
N CYS A 136 5.28 -8.73 -8.33
CA CYS A 136 5.17 -10.01 -7.60
C CYS A 136 5.82 -11.15 -8.40
N GLN A 137 5.56 -11.26 -9.70
CA GLN A 137 6.17 -12.25 -10.57
C GLN A 137 7.69 -12.18 -10.58
N ASN A 138 8.25 -10.98 -10.74
CA ASN A 138 9.71 -10.79 -10.79
C ASN A 138 10.39 -11.12 -9.45
N ASN A 139 9.68 -10.98 -8.35
CA ASN A 139 10.20 -11.22 -7.01
C ASN A 139 9.73 -12.57 -6.42
N LYS A 140 8.97 -13.38 -7.18
CA LYS A 140 8.40 -14.67 -6.76
C LYS A 140 7.56 -14.56 -5.48
N ILE A 141 6.70 -13.55 -5.43
CA ILE A 141 5.82 -13.28 -4.28
C ILE A 141 4.41 -13.72 -4.64
N THR A 142 3.78 -14.47 -3.76
CA THR A 142 2.39 -14.91 -3.90
C THR A 142 1.43 -13.73 -3.80
N TYR A 143 0.40 -13.71 -4.63
CA TYR A 143 -0.61 -12.66 -4.61
C TYR A 143 -2.00 -13.17 -4.99
N GLU A 144 -3.03 -12.39 -4.65
CA GLU A 144 -4.42 -12.59 -5.08
C GLU A 144 -4.96 -11.33 -5.75
N LEU A 145 -5.65 -11.53 -6.88
CA LEU A 145 -6.38 -10.48 -7.58
C LEU A 145 -7.80 -10.36 -7.03
N ILE A 146 -8.12 -9.24 -6.40
CA ILE A 146 -9.44 -8.99 -5.80
C ILE A 146 -10.26 -8.00 -6.63
N ALA A 147 -11.59 -8.15 -6.61
CA ALA A 147 -12.52 -7.35 -7.42
C ALA A 147 -12.83 -5.99 -6.77
N CYS A 148 -11.81 -5.16 -6.57
CA CYS A 148 -11.96 -3.80 -6.01
C CYS A 148 -11.08 -2.79 -6.78
N GLY A 149 -11.29 -1.50 -6.48
CA GLY A 149 -10.41 -0.40 -6.87
C GLY A 149 -9.21 -0.26 -5.94
N HIS A 150 -8.70 0.97 -5.81
CA HIS A 150 -7.57 1.23 -4.89
C HIS A 150 -7.97 1.05 -3.43
N TYR A 151 -9.20 1.44 -3.03
CA TYR A 151 -9.75 1.26 -1.69
C TYR A 151 -10.37 -0.14 -1.54
N PRO A 152 -9.79 -1.07 -0.77
CA PRO A 152 -10.20 -2.47 -0.73
C PRO A 152 -11.17 -2.80 0.40
N PHE A 153 -11.41 -1.87 1.35
CA PHE A 153 -12.06 -2.20 2.62
C PHE A 153 -13.57 -2.46 2.51
N SER A 154 -14.18 -2.16 1.37
CA SER A 154 -15.53 -2.62 1.03
C SER A 154 -15.59 -4.06 0.48
N TYR A 155 -14.44 -4.61 0.09
CA TYR A 155 -14.32 -6.00 -0.40
C TYR A 155 -14.22 -7.02 0.75
N PHE A 156 -13.57 -6.64 1.84
CA PHE A 156 -13.41 -7.49 3.02
C PHE A 156 -14.49 -7.18 4.06
N ASN A 157 -15.10 -8.23 4.67
CA ASN A 157 -16.09 -8.03 5.73
C ASN A 157 -15.43 -7.74 7.07
N ASP A 158 -14.28 -8.37 7.32
CA ASP A 158 -13.47 -8.16 8.52
C ASP A 158 -11.98 -8.47 8.26
N PHE A 159 -11.15 -8.31 9.29
CA PHE A 159 -9.72 -8.63 9.20
C PHE A 159 -9.45 -10.12 8.96
N LYS A 160 -10.36 -11.01 9.34
CA LYS A 160 -10.20 -12.45 9.10
C LYS A 160 -10.21 -12.78 7.61
N ASP A 161 -11.00 -12.05 6.83
CA ASP A 161 -11.01 -12.21 5.37
C ASP A 161 -9.65 -11.86 4.75
N ILE A 162 -8.91 -10.93 5.36
CA ILE A 162 -7.56 -10.52 4.90
C ILE A 162 -6.51 -11.56 5.29
N ILE A 163 -6.58 -12.11 6.50
CA ILE A 163 -5.57 -13.05 7.01
C ILE A 163 -5.79 -14.48 6.52
N ASN A 164 -7.04 -14.88 6.27
CA ASN A 164 -7.39 -16.20 5.73
C ASN A 164 -7.22 -16.21 4.21
N ILE A 165 -5.97 -16.22 3.77
CA ILE A 165 -5.61 -16.26 2.35
C ILE A 165 -6.17 -17.56 1.74
N ARG A 166 -7.11 -17.42 0.79
CA ARG A 166 -7.74 -18.57 0.10
C ARG A 166 -6.72 -19.24 -0.79
N GLU A 167 -6.43 -20.52 -0.55
CA GLU A 167 -5.45 -21.27 -1.34
C GLU A 167 -5.83 -21.38 -2.81
N GLU A 168 -7.13 -21.44 -3.10
CA GLU A 168 -7.67 -21.58 -4.47
C GLU A 168 -7.41 -20.38 -5.39
N ASN A 169 -7.14 -19.20 -4.83
CA ASN A 169 -6.95 -17.95 -5.58
C ASN A 169 -5.48 -17.49 -5.63
N LYS A 170 -4.55 -18.26 -5.07
CA LYS A 170 -3.13 -17.92 -5.09
C LYS A 170 -2.57 -18.06 -6.50
N ASN A 171 -1.95 -17.01 -7.01
CA ASN A 171 -1.06 -17.12 -8.17
C ASN A 171 0.33 -17.48 -7.64
N GLU A 172 0.69 -18.75 -7.77
CA GLU A 172 2.00 -19.27 -7.38
C GLU A 172 2.93 -19.33 -8.61
N PHE A 173 4.23 -19.24 -8.37
CA PHE A 173 5.29 -19.22 -9.39
C PHE A 173 6.11 -20.50 -9.38
#